data_6a5fd3efc7bbdfe8f92f6eac16e3c6ba
#
_entry.id   6a5fd3efc7bbdfe8f92f6eac16e3c6ba
#
_cell.length_a   1.000
_cell.length_b   1.000
_cell.length_c   1.000
_cell.angle_alpha   90.00
_cell.angle_beta   90.00
_cell.angle_gamma   90.00
#
_symmetry.space_group_name_H-M   'P 1'
#
loop_
_entity.id
_entity.type
_entity.pdbx_description
1 polymer ?
#
loop_
_entity_poly.entity_id
_entity_poly.type
_entity_poly.pdbx_seq_one_letter_code
_entity_poly.pdbx_strand_id
1 'polypeptide(L)'
;MRIFRPRGLLDVASVRSPLAQAVALHRAGRHADAEREARAVAASRSRRRNDTWAPVALGIAAHAAGAQGRHTEAVALYDEALPLFARIFGDGHPQTLKARSDRAQQLASLGRHAECEAECADVASAAARRTEPEAADVALAARNGRVFALTALGRHPEAEALAREVLAAAQGMPQRFSLVLRLNLARSLNGQARHEEALAEAEQALRLHRGLPAAEQRPETGAVGLAEATALLGLGRRDEARARAVAAHDACLAVLGPDHRRTEEARELRGRIGA
;
A
#
# COMPACT_ATOMS: atom_id res chain seq x y z
N MET A 1 -10.29 6.69 2.49
CA MET A 1 -8.83 6.72 2.68
C MET A 1 -8.44 8.10 3.20
N ARG A 2 -8.12 8.23 4.49
CA ARG A 2 -7.36 9.40 4.90
C ARG A 2 -6.01 9.22 4.24
N ILE A 3 -5.71 10.02 3.20
CA ILE A 3 -4.33 10.24 2.81
C ILE A 3 -3.65 10.62 4.11
N PHE A 4 -2.74 9.77 4.55
CA PHE A 4 -1.92 9.96 5.72
C PHE A 4 -1.43 11.41 5.69
N ARG A 5 -1.82 12.25 6.66
CA ARG A 5 -1.34 13.62 6.80
C ARG A 5 -0.28 13.63 7.87
N PRO A 6 0.99 13.47 7.53
CA PRO A 6 2.04 13.94 8.41
C PRO A 6 1.90 15.48 8.49
N ARG A 7 1.98 16.02 9.68
CA ARG A 7 2.06 17.48 9.87
C ARG A 7 3.35 17.95 9.19
N GLY A 8 3.29 18.94 8.28
CA GLY A 8 4.46 19.46 7.55
C GLY A 8 4.52 19.11 6.06
N LEU A 9 3.81 18.09 5.60
CA LEU A 9 3.56 17.88 4.17
C LEU A 9 2.54 18.94 3.68
N LEU A 10 2.68 19.35 2.41
CA LEU A 10 1.74 20.29 1.79
C LEU A 10 0.31 19.81 2.03
N ASP A 11 -0.55 20.68 2.55
CA ASP A 11 -1.96 20.36 2.79
C ASP A 11 -2.74 20.31 1.47
N VAL A 12 -2.57 19.20 0.76
CA VAL A 12 -3.21 18.96 -0.55
C VAL A 12 -4.73 18.84 -0.46
N ALA A 13 -5.28 18.62 0.71
CA ALA A 13 -6.72 18.50 0.92
C ALA A 13 -7.39 19.78 1.44
N SER A 14 -6.62 20.82 1.70
CA SER A 14 -7.17 22.14 2.03
C SER A 14 -8.01 22.67 0.87
N VAL A 15 -9.14 23.30 1.17
CA VAL A 15 -10.02 23.94 0.17
C VAL A 15 -9.26 24.97 -0.69
N ARG A 16 -8.19 25.54 -0.15
CA ARG A 16 -7.31 26.50 -0.86
C ARG A 16 -6.22 25.84 -1.70
N SER A 17 -6.08 24.52 -1.61
CA SER A 17 -5.08 23.78 -2.41
C SER A 17 -5.54 23.69 -3.87
N PRO A 18 -4.65 23.93 -4.85
CA PRO A 18 -4.96 23.69 -6.26
C PRO A 18 -5.27 22.23 -6.58
N LEU A 19 -5.00 21.31 -5.64
CA LEU A 19 -5.21 19.86 -5.77
C LEU A 19 -6.44 19.38 -4.96
N ALA A 20 -7.17 20.28 -4.29
CA ALA A 20 -8.32 19.90 -3.45
C ALA A 20 -9.36 19.08 -4.22
N GLN A 21 -9.66 19.46 -5.45
CA GLN A 21 -10.60 18.76 -6.32
C GLN A 21 -10.09 17.35 -6.68
N ALA A 22 -8.84 17.21 -7.11
CA ALA A 22 -8.26 15.94 -7.45
C ALA A 22 -8.26 14.98 -6.24
N VAL A 23 -7.92 15.49 -5.05
CA VAL A 23 -7.95 14.72 -3.80
C VAL A 23 -9.37 14.29 -3.43
N ALA A 24 -10.36 15.17 -3.58
CA ALA A 24 -11.75 14.86 -3.30
C ALA A 24 -12.28 13.77 -4.25
N LEU A 25 -12.00 13.87 -5.54
CA LEU A 25 -12.35 12.88 -6.56
C LEU A 25 -11.71 11.52 -6.26
N HIS A 26 -10.42 11.51 -5.92
CA HIS A 26 -9.72 10.27 -5.55
C HIS A 26 -10.36 9.59 -4.33
N ARG A 27 -10.70 10.37 -3.29
CA ARG A 27 -11.39 9.85 -2.09
C ARG A 27 -12.78 9.31 -2.40
N ALA A 28 -13.46 9.89 -3.38
CA ALA A 28 -14.76 9.43 -3.85
C ALA A 28 -14.68 8.17 -4.76
N GLY A 29 -13.47 7.63 -5.00
CA GLY A 29 -13.25 6.49 -5.91
C GLY A 29 -13.29 6.85 -7.40
N ARG A 30 -13.43 8.13 -7.73
CA ARG A 30 -13.44 8.64 -9.12
C ARG A 30 -12.01 8.82 -9.63
N HIS A 31 -11.27 7.73 -9.73
CA HIS A 31 -9.83 7.76 -9.96
C HIS A 31 -9.45 8.34 -11.33
N ALA A 32 -10.22 8.04 -12.39
CA ALA A 32 -9.98 8.61 -13.73
C ALA A 32 -10.16 10.13 -13.75
N ASP A 33 -11.16 10.65 -13.04
CA ASP A 33 -11.38 12.09 -12.92
C ASP A 33 -10.30 12.76 -12.08
N ALA A 34 -9.90 12.11 -10.98
CA ALA A 34 -8.84 12.59 -10.11
C ALA A 34 -7.49 12.73 -10.85
N GLU A 35 -7.17 11.72 -11.67
CA GLU A 35 -5.97 11.74 -12.48
C GLU A 35 -6.00 12.87 -13.52
N ARG A 36 -7.10 13.01 -14.26
CA ARG A 36 -7.26 14.07 -15.26
C ARG A 36 -7.08 15.46 -14.65
N GLU A 37 -7.72 15.70 -13.49
CA GLU A 37 -7.60 16.94 -12.76
C GLU A 37 -6.18 17.19 -12.27
N ALA A 38 -5.52 16.18 -11.69
CA ALA A 38 -4.15 16.30 -11.22
C ALA A 38 -3.16 16.58 -12.36
N ARG A 39 -3.31 15.90 -13.51
CA ARG A 39 -2.49 16.17 -14.72
C ARG A 39 -2.72 17.59 -15.25
N ALA A 40 -3.94 18.10 -15.24
CA ALA A 40 -4.24 19.48 -15.67
C ALA A 40 -3.53 20.49 -14.74
N VAL A 41 -3.55 20.28 -13.43
CA VAL A 41 -2.80 21.11 -12.48
C VAL A 41 -1.30 21.03 -12.75
N ALA A 42 -0.73 19.84 -12.94
CA ALA A 42 0.68 19.67 -13.25
C ALA A 42 1.09 20.44 -14.52
N ALA A 43 0.34 20.28 -15.60
CA ALA A 43 0.58 20.95 -16.88
C ALA A 43 0.53 22.48 -16.77
N SER A 44 -0.47 23.00 -16.05
CA SER A 44 -0.63 24.47 -15.86
C SER A 44 0.53 25.10 -15.08
N ARG A 45 1.28 24.29 -14.33
CA ARG A 45 2.37 24.72 -13.43
C ARG A 45 3.76 24.31 -13.88
N SER A 46 3.88 23.47 -14.92
CA SER A 46 5.16 22.94 -15.42
C SER A 46 6.17 24.02 -15.84
N ARG A 47 5.68 25.19 -16.29
CA ARG A 47 6.52 26.32 -16.70
C ARG A 47 7.09 27.15 -15.53
N ARG A 48 6.64 26.91 -14.29
CA ARG A 48 7.11 27.63 -13.11
C ARG A 48 8.24 26.85 -12.44
N ARG A 49 9.46 27.35 -12.55
CA ARG A 49 10.70 26.64 -12.19
C ARG A 49 10.74 26.07 -10.76
N ASN A 50 10.06 26.67 -9.79
CA ASN A 50 10.05 26.28 -8.38
C ASN A 50 8.63 26.06 -7.85
N ASP A 51 7.70 25.63 -8.69
CA ASP A 51 6.33 25.35 -8.24
C ASP A 51 6.29 24.04 -7.46
N THR A 52 5.98 24.12 -6.16
CA THR A 52 5.90 22.96 -5.26
C THR A 52 4.72 22.04 -5.57
N TRP A 53 3.70 22.54 -6.27
CA TRP A 53 2.48 21.79 -6.57
C TRP A 53 2.61 20.88 -7.80
N ALA A 54 3.50 21.22 -8.74
CA ALA A 54 3.65 20.43 -9.95
C ALA A 54 4.07 18.97 -9.67
N PRO A 55 5.15 18.69 -8.89
CA PRO A 55 5.50 17.31 -8.56
C PRO A 55 4.44 16.61 -7.70
N VAL A 56 3.78 17.34 -6.80
CA VAL A 56 2.70 16.77 -5.97
C VAL A 56 1.49 16.38 -6.83
N ALA A 57 1.17 17.18 -7.84
CA ALA A 57 0.12 16.89 -8.81
C ALA A 57 0.42 15.60 -9.60
N LEU A 58 1.66 15.46 -10.10
CA LEU A 58 2.10 14.22 -10.77
C LEU A 58 2.01 13.01 -9.83
N GLY A 59 2.41 13.15 -8.57
CA GLY A 59 2.27 12.10 -7.56
C GLY A 59 0.82 11.68 -7.33
N ILE A 60 -0.13 12.64 -7.29
CA ILE A 60 -1.57 12.33 -7.18
C ILE A 60 -2.07 11.64 -8.45
N ALA A 61 -1.65 12.09 -9.63
CA ALA A 61 -2.00 11.44 -10.90
C ALA A 61 -1.47 9.99 -10.95
N ALA A 62 -0.22 9.78 -10.53
CA ALA A 62 0.38 8.45 -10.42
C ALA A 62 -0.41 7.54 -9.46
N HIS A 63 -0.77 8.06 -8.29
CA HIS A 63 -1.56 7.30 -7.33
C HIS A 63 -2.96 6.95 -7.87
N ALA A 64 -3.58 7.86 -8.59
CA ALA A 64 -4.87 7.64 -9.23
C ALA A 64 -4.78 6.64 -10.39
N ALA A 65 -3.71 6.65 -11.19
CA ALA A 65 -3.44 5.64 -12.22
C ALA A 65 -3.23 4.25 -11.62
N GLY A 66 -2.44 4.14 -10.56
CA GLY A 66 -2.24 2.90 -9.82
C GLY A 66 -3.53 2.32 -9.24
N ALA A 67 -4.43 3.18 -8.71
CA ALA A 67 -5.74 2.76 -8.22
C ALA A 67 -6.68 2.22 -9.32
N GLN A 68 -6.38 2.48 -10.58
CA GLN A 68 -7.06 1.93 -11.75
C GLN A 68 -6.35 0.68 -12.34
N GLY A 69 -5.33 0.16 -11.63
CA GLY A 69 -4.52 -0.98 -12.10
C GLY A 69 -3.45 -0.63 -13.14
N ARG A 70 -3.32 0.64 -13.52
CA ARG A 70 -2.33 1.10 -14.52
C ARG A 70 -0.97 1.37 -13.88
N HIS A 71 -0.40 0.32 -13.26
CA HIS A 71 0.82 0.42 -12.44
C HIS A 71 2.05 0.86 -13.25
N THR A 72 2.20 0.41 -14.50
CA THR A 72 3.30 0.84 -15.37
C THR A 72 3.26 2.35 -15.61
N GLU A 73 2.09 2.88 -15.88
CA GLU A 73 1.91 4.32 -16.09
C GLU A 73 2.12 5.10 -14.78
N ALA A 74 1.68 4.54 -13.65
CA ALA A 74 1.93 5.13 -12.34
C ALA A 74 3.44 5.23 -12.03
N VAL A 75 4.23 4.19 -12.34
CA VAL A 75 5.69 4.24 -12.21
C VAL A 75 6.28 5.33 -13.09
N ALA A 76 5.87 5.42 -14.36
CA ALA A 76 6.37 6.45 -15.28
C ALA A 76 6.06 7.87 -14.77
N LEU A 77 4.89 8.12 -14.20
CA LEU A 77 4.54 9.40 -13.60
C LEU A 77 5.38 9.74 -12.37
N TYR A 78 5.72 8.73 -11.54
CA TYR A 78 6.66 8.94 -10.43
C TYR A 78 8.06 9.20 -10.94
N ASP A 79 8.52 8.53 -12.02
CA ASP A 79 9.83 8.76 -12.64
C ASP A 79 9.93 10.20 -13.19
N GLU A 80 8.84 10.77 -13.70
CA GLU A 80 8.76 12.19 -14.08
C GLU A 80 8.76 13.12 -12.86
N ALA A 81 8.04 12.76 -11.79
CA ALA A 81 7.86 13.61 -10.62
C ALA A 81 9.11 13.67 -9.71
N LEU A 82 9.82 12.56 -9.55
CA LEU A 82 10.92 12.45 -8.57
C LEU A 82 12.06 13.45 -8.79
N PRO A 83 12.54 13.70 -10.02
CA PRO A 83 13.53 14.76 -10.26
C PRO A 83 13.05 16.15 -9.86
N LEU A 84 11.75 16.41 -9.98
CA LEU A 84 11.14 17.67 -9.56
C LEU A 84 11.05 17.76 -8.03
N PHE A 85 10.66 16.68 -7.36
CA PHE A 85 10.69 16.59 -5.90
C PHE A 85 12.09 16.82 -5.35
N ALA A 86 13.09 16.12 -5.90
CA ALA A 86 14.48 16.25 -5.49
C ALA A 86 15.02 17.69 -5.67
N ARG A 87 14.74 18.31 -6.80
CA ARG A 87 15.14 19.69 -7.09
C ARG A 87 14.48 20.72 -6.15
N ILE A 88 13.21 20.54 -5.81
CA ILE A 88 12.42 21.54 -5.06
C ILE A 88 12.59 21.36 -3.57
N PHE A 89 12.56 20.14 -3.08
CA PHE A 89 12.57 19.82 -1.66
C PHE A 89 13.91 19.25 -1.18
N GLY A 90 14.69 18.64 -2.08
CA GLY A 90 15.87 17.85 -1.77
C GLY A 90 15.58 16.35 -1.67
N ASP A 91 16.61 15.52 -1.95
CA ASP A 91 16.48 14.05 -2.00
C ASP A 91 16.03 13.44 -0.68
N GLY A 92 16.49 13.96 0.44
CA GLY A 92 16.19 13.47 1.79
C GLY A 92 14.93 14.08 2.42
N HIS A 93 14.22 14.95 1.73
CA HIS A 93 13.03 15.58 2.29
C HIS A 93 11.85 14.58 2.39
N PRO A 94 11.03 14.60 3.45
CA PRO A 94 9.92 13.66 3.62
C PRO A 94 8.96 13.55 2.43
N GLN A 95 8.71 14.65 1.70
CA GLN A 95 7.90 14.63 0.47
C GLN A 95 8.55 13.78 -0.63
N THR A 96 9.86 13.94 -0.85
CA THR A 96 10.61 13.18 -1.86
C THR A 96 10.67 11.71 -1.47
N LEU A 97 10.97 11.43 -0.20
CA LEU A 97 11.03 10.07 0.33
C LEU A 97 9.66 9.38 0.26
N LYS A 98 8.59 10.11 0.54
CA LYS A 98 7.23 9.59 0.38
C LYS A 98 6.92 9.22 -1.07
N ALA A 99 7.25 10.09 -2.02
CA ALA A 99 7.03 9.82 -3.45
C ALA A 99 7.82 8.57 -3.92
N ARG A 100 9.06 8.40 -3.44
CA ARG A 100 9.85 7.18 -3.66
C ARG A 100 9.19 5.94 -3.08
N SER A 101 8.67 6.00 -1.85
CA SER A 101 7.93 4.90 -1.22
C SER A 101 6.66 4.55 -2.00
N ASP A 102 5.90 5.55 -2.45
CA ASP A 102 4.68 5.35 -3.25
C ASP A 102 5.01 4.70 -4.62
N ARG A 103 6.12 5.10 -5.26
CA ARG A 103 6.65 4.45 -6.47
C ARG A 103 6.99 2.97 -6.22
N ALA A 104 7.67 2.68 -5.12
CA ALA A 104 8.03 1.31 -4.75
C ALA A 104 6.79 0.41 -4.60
N GLN A 105 5.67 0.94 -4.10
CA GLN A 105 4.42 0.19 -4.05
C GLN A 105 3.87 -0.14 -5.45
N GLN A 106 4.06 0.74 -6.44
CA GLN A 106 3.68 0.44 -7.83
C GLN A 106 4.59 -0.64 -8.44
N LEU A 107 5.90 -0.61 -8.13
CA LEU A 107 6.83 -1.67 -8.53
C LEU A 107 6.41 -3.03 -7.95
N ALA A 108 5.99 -3.07 -6.68
CA ALA A 108 5.47 -4.28 -6.05
C ALA A 108 4.24 -4.82 -6.77
N SER A 109 3.34 -3.95 -7.21
CA SER A 109 2.13 -4.34 -7.97
C SER A 109 2.46 -4.90 -9.36
N LEU A 110 3.62 -4.54 -9.93
CA LEU A 110 4.16 -5.08 -11.19
C LEU A 110 4.98 -6.37 -11.00
N GLY A 111 5.05 -6.92 -9.78
CA GLY A 111 5.89 -8.08 -9.47
C GLY A 111 7.39 -7.78 -9.37
N ARG A 112 7.80 -6.48 -9.47
CA ARG A 112 9.19 -6.04 -9.37
C ARG A 112 9.63 -5.95 -7.90
N HIS A 113 9.52 -7.08 -7.17
CA HIS A 113 9.67 -7.13 -5.71
C HIS A 113 11.07 -6.80 -5.23
N ALA A 114 12.11 -7.21 -5.98
CA ALA A 114 13.50 -6.90 -5.62
C ALA A 114 13.77 -5.38 -5.67
N GLU A 115 13.24 -4.69 -6.66
CA GLU A 115 13.38 -3.24 -6.79
C GLU A 115 12.56 -2.52 -5.72
N CYS A 116 11.36 -3.02 -5.41
CA CYS A 116 10.56 -2.50 -4.31
C CYS A 116 11.29 -2.65 -2.96
N GLU A 117 11.90 -3.79 -2.70
CA GLU A 117 12.66 -4.05 -1.46
C GLU A 117 13.82 -3.08 -1.31
N ALA A 118 14.64 -2.93 -2.37
CA ALA A 118 15.79 -2.03 -2.36
C ALA A 118 15.36 -0.56 -2.16
N GLU A 119 14.38 -0.09 -2.91
CA GLU A 119 13.87 1.28 -2.79
C GLU A 119 13.30 1.56 -1.40
N CYS A 120 12.52 0.62 -0.84
CA CYS A 120 11.97 0.74 0.50
C CYS A 120 13.06 0.73 1.59
N ALA A 121 14.12 -0.07 1.43
CA ALA A 121 15.25 -0.09 2.36
C ALA A 121 15.99 1.27 2.36
N ASP A 122 16.25 1.83 1.18
CA ASP A 122 16.90 3.12 1.03
C ASP A 122 16.07 4.26 1.60
N VAL A 123 14.75 4.27 1.31
CA VAL A 123 13.81 5.28 1.85
C VAL A 123 13.76 5.19 3.37
N ALA A 124 13.61 4.00 3.94
CA ALA A 124 13.56 3.81 5.38
C ALA A 124 14.84 4.30 6.07
N SER A 125 16.01 3.97 5.48
CA SER A 125 17.31 4.41 5.98
C SER A 125 17.49 5.92 5.88
N ALA A 126 17.07 6.53 4.77
CA ALA A 126 17.13 7.97 4.58
C ALA A 126 16.21 8.72 5.55
N ALA A 127 14.97 8.23 5.73
CA ALA A 127 13.99 8.82 6.62
C ALA A 127 14.40 8.68 8.11
N ALA A 128 15.02 7.58 8.50
CA ALA A 128 15.50 7.37 9.88
C ALA A 128 16.62 8.34 10.32
N ARG A 129 17.32 8.96 9.36
CA ARG A 129 18.33 10.00 9.63
C ARG A 129 17.75 11.40 9.81
N ARG A 130 16.43 11.53 9.73
CA ARG A 130 15.72 12.80 9.80
C ARG A 130 15.08 12.95 11.18
N THR A 131 14.88 14.20 11.59
CA THR A 131 14.29 14.56 12.89
C THR A 131 12.85 15.07 12.77
N GLU A 132 12.39 15.34 11.57
CA GLU A 132 11.03 15.78 11.32
C GLU A 132 10.03 14.64 11.64
N PRO A 133 8.92 14.92 12.33
CA PRO A 133 7.93 13.91 12.70
C PRO A 133 7.40 13.10 11.49
N GLU A 134 7.27 13.78 10.35
CA GLU A 134 6.80 13.17 9.10
C GLU A 134 7.76 12.11 8.56
N ALA A 135 9.05 12.28 8.82
CA ALA A 135 10.06 11.33 8.38
C ALA A 135 9.91 9.98 9.10
N ALA A 136 9.52 9.98 10.37
CA ALA A 136 9.24 8.76 11.12
C ALA A 136 8.08 7.96 10.47
N ASP A 137 7.01 8.65 10.07
CA ASP A 137 5.88 8.03 9.39
C ASP A 137 6.27 7.44 8.02
N VAL A 138 7.10 8.19 7.27
CA VAL A 138 7.63 7.71 5.98
C VAL A 138 8.52 6.48 6.18
N ALA A 139 9.37 6.47 7.22
CA ALA A 139 10.20 5.32 7.54
C ALA A 139 9.36 4.08 7.85
N LEU A 140 8.31 4.21 8.67
CA LEU A 140 7.40 3.10 8.99
C LEU A 140 6.66 2.59 7.75
N ALA A 141 6.17 3.51 6.90
CA ALA A 141 5.49 3.14 5.66
C ALA A 141 6.41 2.39 4.69
N ALA A 142 7.65 2.86 4.52
CA ALA A 142 8.66 2.21 3.69
C ALA A 142 9.04 0.82 4.25
N ARG A 143 9.22 0.69 5.55
CA ARG A 143 9.48 -0.61 6.20
C ARG A 143 8.34 -1.60 6.00
N ASN A 144 7.07 -1.16 6.06
CA ASN A 144 5.93 -2.01 5.73
C ASN A 144 5.95 -2.45 4.25
N GLY A 145 6.28 -1.56 3.32
CA GLY A 145 6.51 -1.91 1.91
C GLY A 145 7.61 -2.95 1.73
N ARG A 146 8.70 -2.82 2.51
CA ARG A 146 9.79 -3.79 2.53
C ARG A 146 9.34 -5.16 3.07
N VAL A 147 8.53 -5.21 4.13
CA VAL A 147 7.94 -6.47 4.63
C VAL A 147 7.16 -7.19 3.53
N PHE A 148 6.32 -6.45 2.79
CA PHE A 148 5.59 -7.01 1.66
C PHE A 148 6.53 -7.58 0.59
N ALA A 149 7.55 -6.83 0.19
CA ALA A 149 8.50 -7.23 -0.84
C ALA A 149 9.32 -8.47 -0.41
N LEU A 150 9.83 -8.50 0.82
CA LEU A 150 10.54 -9.64 1.40
C LEU A 150 9.67 -10.91 1.42
N THR A 151 8.39 -10.76 1.81
CA THR A 151 7.44 -11.87 1.81
C THR A 151 7.23 -12.42 0.39
N ALA A 152 7.07 -11.53 -0.60
CA ALA A 152 6.90 -11.92 -1.99
C ALA A 152 8.16 -12.55 -2.61
N LEU A 153 9.35 -12.21 -2.10
CA LEU A 153 10.64 -12.81 -2.47
C LEU A 153 10.93 -14.14 -1.75
N GLY A 154 10.02 -14.62 -0.89
CA GLY A 154 10.23 -15.84 -0.11
C GLY A 154 11.18 -15.68 1.08
N ARG A 155 11.65 -14.45 1.38
CA ARG A 155 12.53 -14.12 2.51
C ARG A 155 11.72 -13.98 3.81
N HIS A 156 10.95 -15.03 4.12
CA HIS A 156 9.94 -14.99 5.18
C HIS A 156 10.49 -14.70 6.59
N PRO A 157 11.63 -15.27 7.05
CA PRO A 157 12.15 -14.95 8.38
C PRO A 157 12.53 -13.48 8.53
N GLU A 158 13.10 -12.87 7.48
CA GLU A 158 13.45 -11.45 7.48
C GLU A 158 12.21 -10.56 7.47
N ALA A 159 11.20 -10.94 6.68
CA ALA A 159 9.91 -10.23 6.64
C ALA A 159 9.22 -10.28 8.01
N GLU A 160 9.22 -11.41 8.69
CA GLU A 160 8.66 -11.57 10.03
C GLU A 160 9.38 -10.68 11.05
N ALA A 161 10.71 -10.75 11.11
CA ALA A 161 11.50 -9.94 12.05
C ALA A 161 11.20 -8.44 11.88
N LEU A 162 11.22 -7.97 10.63
CA LEU A 162 10.92 -6.57 10.32
C LEU A 162 9.46 -6.20 10.65
N ALA A 163 8.50 -7.09 10.34
CA ALA A 163 7.08 -6.83 10.64
C ALA A 163 6.83 -6.68 12.14
N ARG A 164 7.42 -7.52 12.97
CA ARG A 164 7.30 -7.46 14.44
C ARG A 164 7.92 -6.16 14.98
N GLU A 165 9.09 -5.76 14.46
CA GLU A 165 9.74 -4.50 14.83
C GLU A 165 8.87 -3.29 14.46
N VAL A 166 8.31 -3.27 13.24
CA VAL A 166 7.45 -2.17 12.79
C VAL A 166 6.14 -2.13 13.58
N LEU A 167 5.55 -3.29 13.91
CA LEU A 167 4.35 -3.35 14.78
C LEU A 167 4.61 -2.75 16.16
N ALA A 168 5.76 -3.02 16.76
CA ALA A 168 6.14 -2.46 18.06
C ALA A 168 6.32 -0.93 18.00
N ALA A 169 6.83 -0.42 16.86
CA ALA A 169 7.07 1.01 16.66
C ALA A 169 5.83 1.78 16.16
N ALA A 170 4.78 1.10 15.70
CA ALA A 170 3.63 1.70 15.03
C ALA A 170 2.58 2.32 15.99
N GLN A 171 2.95 2.66 17.22
CA GLN A 171 2.04 3.31 18.16
C GLN A 171 1.59 4.68 17.61
N GLY A 172 0.28 4.91 17.58
CA GLY A 172 -0.30 6.13 17.02
C GLY A 172 -0.51 6.12 15.49
N MET A 173 -0.04 5.08 14.79
CA MET A 173 -0.35 4.90 13.37
C MET A 173 -1.85 4.59 13.15
N PRO A 174 -2.41 4.94 11.96
CA PRO A 174 -3.78 4.58 11.64
C PRO A 174 -4.02 3.07 11.75
N GLN A 175 -5.19 2.68 12.23
CA GLN A 175 -5.59 1.27 12.41
C GLN A 175 -5.38 0.42 11.13
N ARG A 176 -5.62 1.02 9.95
CA ARG A 176 -5.36 0.36 8.66
C ARG A 176 -3.89 -0.01 8.44
N PHE A 177 -2.96 0.80 8.96
CA PHE A 177 -1.52 0.47 8.87
C PHE A 177 -1.22 -0.85 9.59
N SER A 178 -1.67 -0.98 10.84
CA SER A 178 -1.50 -2.20 11.63
C SER A 178 -2.21 -3.41 11.00
N LEU A 179 -3.40 -3.19 10.40
CA LEU A 179 -4.11 -4.22 9.64
C LEU A 179 -3.24 -4.79 8.51
N VAL A 180 -2.74 -3.93 7.61
CA VAL A 180 -1.95 -4.35 6.45
C VAL A 180 -0.66 -5.05 6.89
N LEU A 181 -0.02 -4.53 7.92
CA LEU A 181 1.22 -5.11 8.44
C LEU A 181 1.00 -6.51 9.05
N ARG A 182 -0.11 -6.73 9.78
CA ARG A 182 -0.48 -8.06 10.29
C ARG A 182 -0.82 -9.04 9.16
N LEU A 183 -1.45 -8.59 8.08
CA LEU A 183 -1.67 -9.43 6.90
C LEU A 183 -0.35 -9.86 6.25
N ASN A 184 0.62 -8.96 6.16
CA ASN A 184 1.95 -9.29 5.65
C ASN A 184 2.68 -10.25 6.58
N LEU A 185 2.57 -10.07 7.90
CA LEU A 185 3.11 -11.01 8.90
C LEU A 185 2.46 -12.39 8.79
N ALA A 186 1.13 -12.47 8.68
CA ALA A 186 0.42 -13.73 8.51
C ALA A 186 0.87 -14.47 7.23
N ARG A 187 1.07 -13.75 6.11
CA ARG A 187 1.61 -14.33 4.88
C ARG A 187 3.02 -14.87 5.07
N SER A 188 3.86 -14.12 5.77
CA SER A 188 5.24 -14.53 6.06
C SER A 188 5.29 -15.78 6.94
N LEU A 189 4.45 -15.86 7.98
CA LEU A 189 4.31 -17.03 8.84
C LEU A 189 3.77 -18.25 8.08
N ASN A 190 2.79 -18.07 7.20
CA ASN A 190 2.30 -19.10 6.30
C ASN A 190 3.41 -19.65 5.39
N GLY A 191 4.27 -18.77 4.87
CA GLY A 191 5.43 -19.17 4.07
C GLY A 191 6.48 -19.97 4.86
N GLN A 192 6.47 -19.85 6.18
CA GLN A 192 7.32 -20.64 7.10
C GLN A 192 6.61 -21.90 7.65
N ALA A 193 5.43 -22.25 7.13
CA ALA A 193 4.57 -23.32 7.63
C ALA A 193 4.13 -23.16 9.11
N ARG A 194 4.23 -21.97 9.69
CA ARG A 194 3.76 -21.61 11.04
C ARG A 194 2.31 -21.19 11.01
N HIS A 195 1.46 -22.12 10.60
CA HIS A 195 0.07 -21.84 10.24
C HIS A 195 -0.82 -21.41 11.42
N GLU A 196 -0.56 -21.92 12.63
CA GLU A 196 -1.31 -21.49 13.83
C GLU A 196 -1.06 -20.03 14.16
N GLU A 197 0.20 -19.60 14.11
CA GLU A 197 0.57 -18.20 14.33
C GLU A 197 0.06 -17.30 13.21
N ALA A 198 0.11 -17.78 11.96
CA ALA A 198 -0.45 -17.07 10.82
C ALA A 198 -1.96 -16.84 10.96
N LEU A 199 -2.70 -17.87 11.44
CA LEU A 199 -4.13 -17.74 11.69
C LEU A 199 -4.41 -16.73 12.80
N ALA A 200 -3.65 -16.76 13.90
CA ALA A 200 -3.79 -15.79 14.98
C ALA A 200 -3.57 -14.34 14.51
N GLU A 201 -2.57 -14.09 13.66
CA GLU A 201 -2.34 -12.75 13.09
C GLU A 201 -3.45 -12.34 12.10
N ALA A 202 -3.97 -13.27 11.29
CA ALA A 202 -5.11 -13.01 10.41
C ALA A 202 -6.39 -12.67 11.19
N GLU A 203 -6.65 -13.32 12.32
CA GLU A 203 -7.75 -13.01 13.22
C GLU A 203 -7.60 -11.62 13.88
N GLN A 204 -6.37 -11.24 14.25
CA GLN A 204 -6.09 -9.87 14.71
C GLN A 204 -6.39 -8.85 13.60
N ALA A 205 -5.96 -9.16 12.37
CA ALA A 205 -6.24 -8.34 11.20
C ALA A 205 -7.75 -8.22 10.94
N LEU A 206 -8.51 -9.31 11.12
CA LEU A 206 -9.98 -9.30 11.00
C LEU A 206 -10.64 -8.35 12.01
N ARG A 207 -10.18 -8.38 13.27
CA ARG A 207 -10.70 -7.46 14.30
C ARG A 207 -10.47 -6.01 13.92
N LEU A 208 -9.27 -5.68 13.44
CA LEU A 208 -8.95 -4.34 12.96
C LEU A 208 -9.80 -3.96 11.75
N HIS A 209 -9.94 -4.86 10.77
CA HIS A 209 -10.71 -4.63 9.56
C HIS A 209 -12.18 -4.28 9.87
N ARG A 210 -12.81 -5.01 10.78
CA ARG A 210 -14.20 -4.76 11.22
C ARG A 210 -14.39 -3.40 11.90
N GLY A 211 -13.35 -2.89 12.54
CA GLY A 211 -13.37 -1.57 13.19
C GLY A 211 -13.16 -0.38 12.22
N LEU A 212 -12.81 -0.63 10.95
CA LEU A 212 -12.61 0.43 9.96
C LEU A 212 -13.93 0.91 9.35
N PRO A 213 -14.04 2.19 8.98
CA PRO A 213 -15.11 2.69 8.11
C PRO A 213 -15.17 1.92 6.78
N ALA A 214 -16.36 1.74 6.20
CA ALA A 214 -16.55 0.96 4.97
C ALA A 214 -15.64 1.39 3.80
N ALA A 215 -15.42 2.69 3.64
CA ALA A 215 -14.52 3.24 2.62
C ALA A 215 -13.05 2.82 2.83
N GLU A 216 -12.63 2.58 4.08
CA GLU A 216 -11.28 2.13 4.42
C GLU A 216 -11.15 0.60 4.40
N GLN A 217 -12.26 -0.13 4.46
CA GLN A 217 -12.27 -1.59 4.32
C GLN A 217 -12.10 -2.04 2.86
N ARG A 218 -12.65 -1.28 1.91
CA ARG A 218 -12.68 -1.64 0.48
C ARG A 218 -11.32 -2.03 -0.12
N PRO A 219 -10.21 -1.32 0.13
CA PRO A 219 -8.90 -1.69 -0.41
C PRO A 219 -8.38 -3.05 0.08
N GLU A 220 -8.88 -3.52 1.24
CA GLU A 220 -8.46 -4.79 1.84
C GLU A 220 -9.51 -5.91 1.65
N THR A 221 -10.49 -5.69 0.75
CA THR A 221 -11.52 -6.71 0.44
C THR A 221 -10.87 -8.05 0.11
N GLY A 222 -11.32 -9.10 0.78
CA GLY A 222 -10.85 -10.47 0.61
C GLY A 222 -9.48 -10.79 1.22
N ALA A 223 -8.64 -9.77 1.54
CA ALA A 223 -7.27 -10.01 2.00
C ALA A 223 -7.19 -10.81 3.29
N VAL A 224 -8.06 -10.51 4.26
CA VAL A 224 -8.12 -11.24 5.53
C VAL A 224 -8.57 -12.68 5.30
N GLY A 225 -9.66 -12.89 4.56
CA GLY A 225 -10.17 -14.22 4.27
C GLY A 225 -9.16 -15.12 3.52
N LEU A 226 -8.36 -14.54 2.64
CA LEU A 226 -7.26 -15.25 1.97
C LEU A 226 -6.15 -15.68 2.95
N ALA A 227 -5.76 -14.79 3.87
CA ALA A 227 -4.76 -15.11 4.89
C ALA A 227 -5.27 -16.23 5.83
N GLU A 228 -6.52 -16.15 6.29
CA GLU A 228 -7.18 -17.18 7.10
C GLU A 228 -7.27 -18.52 6.33
N ALA A 229 -7.76 -18.49 5.09
CA ALA A 229 -7.92 -19.70 4.27
C ALA A 229 -6.58 -20.41 4.03
N THR A 230 -5.51 -19.64 3.79
CA THR A 230 -4.17 -20.22 3.61
C THR A 230 -3.68 -20.89 4.88
N ALA A 231 -3.84 -20.25 6.04
CA ALA A 231 -3.45 -20.82 7.32
C ALA A 231 -4.27 -22.09 7.66
N LEU A 232 -5.58 -22.03 7.49
CA LEU A 232 -6.50 -23.16 7.72
C LEU A 232 -6.16 -24.36 6.81
N LEU A 233 -5.83 -24.10 5.55
CA LEU A 233 -5.40 -25.15 4.62
C LEU A 233 -4.12 -25.84 5.11
N GLY A 234 -3.13 -25.05 5.55
CA GLY A 234 -1.89 -25.57 6.12
C GLY A 234 -2.09 -26.38 7.40
N LEU A 235 -3.13 -26.08 8.18
CA LEU A 235 -3.53 -26.83 9.38
C LEU A 235 -4.39 -28.08 9.05
N GLY A 236 -4.67 -28.36 7.78
CA GLY A 236 -5.52 -29.47 7.36
C GLY A 236 -7.01 -29.23 7.58
N ARG A 237 -7.45 -28.04 8.00
CA ARG A 237 -8.85 -27.65 8.26
C ARG A 237 -9.54 -27.27 6.94
N ARG A 238 -9.64 -28.25 6.03
CA ARG A 238 -10.00 -28.02 4.61
C ARG A 238 -11.39 -27.41 4.43
N ASP A 239 -12.39 -27.80 5.20
CA ASP A 239 -13.75 -27.29 5.04
C ASP A 239 -13.85 -25.80 5.46
N GLU A 240 -13.15 -25.44 6.53
CA GLU A 240 -13.07 -24.05 6.98
C GLU A 240 -12.26 -23.20 6.00
N ALA A 241 -11.16 -23.73 5.51
CA ALA A 241 -10.34 -23.07 4.47
C ALA A 241 -11.21 -22.79 3.22
N ARG A 242 -11.99 -23.80 2.78
CA ARG A 242 -12.91 -23.66 1.63
C ARG A 242 -13.93 -22.56 1.85
N ALA A 243 -14.58 -22.54 3.01
CA ALA A 243 -15.57 -21.51 3.33
C ALA A 243 -14.98 -20.11 3.28
N ARG A 244 -13.77 -19.91 3.86
CA ARG A 244 -13.07 -18.63 3.83
C ARG A 244 -12.62 -18.23 2.41
N ALA A 245 -12.09 -19.16 1.63
CA ALA A 245 -11.62 -18.91 0.27
C ALA A 245 -12.78 -18.54 -0.67
N VAL A 246 -13.94 -19.21 -0.55
CA VAL A 246 -15.15 -18.88 -1.33
C VAL A 246 -15.62 -17.48 -0.97
N ALA A 247 -15.82 -17.17 0.31
CA ALA A 247 -16.25 -15.84 0.73
C ALA A 247 -15.30 -14.73 0.30
N ALA A 248 -13.98 -14.97 0.39
CA ALA A 248 -12.97 -14.02 -0.07
C ALA A 248 -13.02 -13.80 -1.58
N HIS A 249 -13.15 -14.87 -2.37
CA HIS A 249 -13.28 -14.78 -3.82
C HIS A 249 -14.52 -13.98 -4.23
N ASP A 250 -15.68 -14.29 -3.67
CA ASP A 250 -16.94 -13.65 -4.02
C ASP A 250 -16.92 -12.16 -3.67
N ALA A 251 -16.35 -11.82 -2.51
CA ALA A 251 -16.14 -10.43 -2.12
C ALA A 251 -15.16 -9.69 -3.07
N CYS A 252 -14.04 -10.33 -3.44
CA CYS A 252 -13.10 -9.75 -4.40
C CYS A 252 -13.75 -9.53 -5.77
N LEU A 253 -14.47 -10.52 -6.27
CA LEU A 253 -15.15 -10.45 -7.56
C LEU A 253 -16.17 -9.30 -7.60
N ALA A 254 -16.97 -9.16 -6.53
CA ALA A 254 -17.99 -8.12 -6.43
C ALA A 254 -17.43 -6.70 -6.30
N VAL A 255 -16.29 -6.53 -5.62
CA VAL A 255 -15.76 -5.19 -5.25
C VAL A 255 -14.61 -4.76 -6.15
N LEU A 256 -13.75 -5.69 -6.54
CA LEU A 256 -12.50 -5.43 -7.25
C LEU A 256 -12.59 -5.83 -8.74
N GLY A 257 -13.49 -6.74 -9.09
CA GLY A 257 -13.66 -7.26 -10.44
C GLY A 257 -12.85 -8.53 -10.72
N PRO A 258 -13.11 -9.18 -11.89
CA PRO A 258 -12.54 -10.49 -12.23
C PRO A 258 -11.02 -10.47 -12.49
N ASP A 259 -10.49 -9.38 -13.01
CA ASP A 259 -9.10 -9.25 -13.46
C ASP A 259 -8.17 -8.69 -12.36
N HIS A 260 -8.72 -8.45 -11.18
CA HIS A 260 -7.90 -7.96 -10.08
C HIS A 260 -7.05 -9.11 -9.50
N ARG A 261 -5.74 -8.87 -9.29
CA ARG A 261 -4.79 -9.87 -8.80
C ARG A 261 -5.28 -10.66 -7.57
N ARG A 262 -5.95 -10.00 -6.63
CA ARG A 262 -6.48 -10.69 -5.43
C ARG A 262 -7.67 -11.61 -5.76
N THR A 263 -8.44 -11.32 -6.79
CA THR A 263 -9.51 -12.21 -7.27
C THR A 263 -8.92 -13.46 -7.89
N GLU A 264 -7.83 -13.32 -8.64
CA GLU A 264 -7.07 -14.45 -9.20
C GLU A 264 -6.45 -15.30 -8.08
N GLU A 265 -5.77 -14.68 -7.13
CA GLU A 265 -5.19 -15.34 -5.94
C GLU A 265 -6.25 -16.16 -5.18
N ALA A 266 -7.44 -15.61 -5.01
CA ALA A 266 -8.56 -16.30 -4.36
C ALA A 266 -9.07 -17.49 -5.19
N ARG A 267 -9.12 -17.35 -6.51
CA ARG A 267 -9.49 -18.43 -7.45
C ARG A 267 -8.50 -19.58 -7.39
N GLU A 268 -7.21 -19.27 -7.41
CA GLU A 268 -6.14 -20.28 -7.32
C GLU A 268 -6.17 -21.03 -5.99
N LEU A 269 -6.35 -20.31 -4.88
CA LEU A 269 -6.47 -20.93 -3.56
C LEU A 269 -7.66 -21.87 -3.48
N ARG A 270 -8.82 -21.49 -4.04
CA ARG A 270 -10.00 -22.38 -4.14
C ARG A 270 -9.69 -23.63 -4.92
N GLY A 271 -8.96 -23.55 -6.05
CA GLY A 271 -8.52 -24.69 -6.84
C GLY A 271 -7.65 -25.64 -6.01
N ARG A 272 -6.69 -25.13 -5.28
CA ARG A 272 -5.81 -25.91 -4.39
C ARG A 272 -6.55 -26.61 -3.25
N ILE A 273 -7.61 -26.02 -2.71
CA ILE A 273 -8.43 -26.61 -1.66
C ILE A 273 -9.34 -27.71 -2.21
N GLY A 274 -9.81 -27.56 -3.46
CA GLY A 274 -10.70 -28.51 -4.14
C GLY A 274 -9.98 -29.76 -4.69
N ALA A 275 -8.67 -29.66 -4.92
CA ALA A 275 -7.84 -30.78 -5.32
C ALA A 275 -7.46 -31.66 -4.14
#